data_140b71693bd0e4035970b84c2ef8d176
#
_entry.id   140b71693bd0e4035970b84c2ef8d176
#
_cell.length_a   1.000
_cell.length_b   1.000
_cell.length_c   1.000
_cell.angle_alpha   90.00
_cell.angle_beta   90.00
_cell.angle_gamma   90.00
#
_symmetry.space_group_name_H-M   'P 1'
#
loop_
_entity.id
_entity.type
_entity.pdbx_description
1 polymer ?
#
loop_
_entity_poly.entity_id
_entity_poly.type
_entity_poly.pdbx_seq_one_letter_code
_entity_poly.pdbx_strand_id
1 'polypeptide(L)'
;MTQRIDKALITDENAKLLSDLNEDYQALGNKLARNDINIEEITEKAQAFQIAVPSWGTGTGGTRFARFPGEGEPRNIFEKLEDSAVINDLSQCTERVSPHFPWDKVDDFTELKQFSDDLNLSWDSINSNTFQDQPGQEHSFKYGSLSNTSAASRELAIAHNLDCIEWGKALGSKTLTVWVGDGSNHPGQQHFQSAFERYLKSMKTIYAGLP
;
A
#
# COMPACT_ATOMS: atom_id res chain seq x y z
N MET A 1 -7.10 22.56 5.26
CA MET A 1 -7.59 22.02 3.96
C MET A 1 -6.48 22.25 2.94
N THR A 2 -5.91 21.19 2.47
CA THR A 2 -4.91 21.25 1.38
C THR A 2 -5.62 21.76 0.13
N GLN A 3 -5.05 22.75 -0.55
CA GLN A 3 -5.63 23.28 -1.77
C GLN A 3 -5.46 22.21 -2.86
N ARG A 4 -6.55 21.53 -3.22
CA ARG A 4 -6.54 20.55 -4.31
C ARG A 4 -6.37 21.26 -5.66
N ILE A 5 -5.76 20.56 -6.60
CA ILE A 5 -5.72 21.00 -7.99
C ILE A 5 -7.16 21.08 -8.50
N ASP A 6 -7.49 22.21 -9.14
CA ASP A 6 -8.82 22.40 -9.75
C ASP A 6 -9.00 21.36 -10.90
N LYS A 7 -10.07 20.55 -10.79
CA LYS A 7 -10.40 19.58 -11.84
C LYS A 7 -10.62 20.21 -13.21
N ALA A 8 -11.09 21.45 -13.27
CA ALA A 8 -11.22 22.19 -14.51
C ALA A 8 -9.86 22.41 -15.18
N LEU A 9 -8.83 22.75 -14.40
CA LEU A 9 -7.47 22.89 -14.92
C LEU A 9 -6.94 21.58 -15.53
N ILE A 10 -7.20 20.44 -14.85
CA ILE A 10 -6.79 19.12 -15.36
C ILE A 10 -7.50 18.82 -16.68
N THR A 11 -8.81 19.07 -16.74
CA THR A 11 -9.62 18.86 -17.94
C THR A 11 -9.16 19.71 -19.10
N ASP A 12 -8.88 21.00 -18.84
CA ASP A 12 -8.44 21.96 -19.86
C ASP A 12 -7.04 21.61 -20.39
N GLU A 13 -6.13 21.17 -19.54
CA GLU A 13 -4.78 20.73 -19.98
C GLU A 13 -4.85 19.45 -20.79
N ASN A 14 -5.66 18.48 -20.36
CA ASN A 14 -5.85 17.23 -21.11
C ASN A 14 -6.53 17.48 -22.47
N ALA A 15 -7.47 18.40 -22.54
CA ALA A 15 -8.16 18.74 -23.80
C ALA A 15 -7.20 19.22 -24.91
N LYS A 16 -6.08 19.85 -24.54
CA LYS A 16 -5.05 20.32 -25.50
C LYS A 16 -4.34 19.16 -26.22
N LEU A 17 -4.29 18.00 -25.57
CA LEU A 17 -3.60 16.80 -26.08
C LEU A 17 -4.53 15.83 -26.81
N LEU A 18 -5.86 16.00 -26.70
CA LEU A 18 -6.83 15.03 -27.20
C LEU A 18 -6.75 14.79 -28.71
N SER A 19 -6.45 15.83 -29.49
CA SER A 19 -6.34 15.70 -30.96
C SER A 19 -5.22 14.74 -31.34
N ASP A 20 -4.03 15.01 -30.83
CA ASP A 20 -2.82 14.26 -31.16
C ASP A 20 -2.93 12.81 -30.61
N LEU A 21 -3.45 12.65 -29.37
CA LEU A 21 -3.68 11.33 -28.77
C LEU A 21 -4.69 10.51 -29.57
N ASN A 22 -5.76 11.12 -30.11
CA ASN A 22 -6.72 10.43 -30.94
C ASN A 22 -6.11 9.98 -32.29
N GLU A 23 -5.29 10.81 -32.91
CA GLU A 23 -4.55 10.44 -34.12
C GLU A 23 -3.62 9.25 -33.88
N ASP A 24 -2.84 9.30 -32.81
CA ASP A 24 -1.93 8.21 -32.40
C ASP A 24 -2.72 6.91 -32.08
N TYR A 25 -3.83 7.02 -31.37
CA TYR A 25 -4.69 5.89 -31.06
C TYR A 25 -5.23 5.22 -32.33
N GLN A 26 -5.74 6.01 -33.28
CA GLN A 26 -6.24 5.52 -34.58
C GLN A 26 -5.12 4.87 -35.41
N ALA A 27 -3.94 5.49 -35.45
CA ALA A 27 -2.79 4.94 -36.13
C ALA A 27 -2.35 3.59 -35.54
N LEU A 28 -2.32 3.49 -34.21
CA LEU A 28 -2.02 2.25 -33.49
C LEU A 28 -3.09 1.18 -33.77
N GLY A 29 -4.38 1.53 -33.71
CA GLY A 29 -5.48 0.64 -34.00
C GLY A 29 -5.40 0.03 -35.42
N ASN A 30 -5.14 0.87 -36.42
CA ASN A 30 -4.93 0.42 -37.78
C ASN A 30 -3.74 -0.53 -37.95
N LYS A 31 -2.67 -0.31 -37.17
CA LYS A 31 -1.49 -1.19 -37.17
C LYS A 31 -1.80 -2.54 -36.52
N LEU A 32 -2.49 -2.55 -35.40
CA LEU A 32 -2.87 -3.75 -34.66
C LEU A 32 -3.88 -4.62 -35.42
N ALA A 33 -4.85 -3.99 -36.09
CA ALA A 33 -5.86 -4.69 -36.90
C ALA A 33 -5.25 -5.54 -38.04
N ARG A 34 -4.07 -5.21 -38.53
CA ARG A 34 -3.34 -6.03 -39.53
C ARG A 34 -2.89 -7.39 -39.00
N ASN A 35 -2.92 -7.56 -37.67
CA ASN A 35 -2.57 -8.80 -36.99
C ASN A 35 -3.78 -9.36 -36.24
N ASP A 36 -5.00 -9.01 -36.63
CA ASP A 36 -6.25 -9.44 -36.00
C ASP A 36 -6.34 -9.07 -34.51
N ILE A 37 -5.71 -7.96 -34.12
CA ILE A 37 -5.73 -7.47 -32.75
C ILE A 37 -6.69 -6.26 -32.69
N ASN A 38 -7.69 -6.34 -31.80
CA ASN A 38 -8.64 -5.26 -31.56
C ASN A 38 -8.12 -4.30 -30.50
N ILE A 39 -7.97 -3.02 -30.85
CA ILE A 39 -7.43 -1.99 -29.97
C ILE A 39 -8.40 -1.69 -28.83
N GLU A 40 -9.71 -1.74 -29.06
CA GLU A 40 -10.73 -1.48 -28.04
C GLU A 40 -10.65 -2.52 -26.93
N GLU A 41 -10.53 -3.81 -27.27
CA GLU A 41 -10.35 -4.88 -26.27
C GLU A 41 -9.08 -4.71 -25.43
N ILE A 42 -8.00 -4.24 -26.04
CA ILE A 42 -6.76 -3.97 -25.32
C ILE A 42 -6.95 -2.78 -24.40
N THR A 43 -7.62 -1.74 -24.88
CA THR A 43 -7.90 -0.53 -24.09
C THR A 43 -8.75 -0.86 -22.88
N GLU A 44 -9.83 -1.64 -23.06
CA GLU A 44 -10.67 -2.10 -21.94
C GLU A 44 -9.87 -2.90 -20.89
N LYS A 45 -8.99 -3.81 -21.35
CA LYS A 45 -8.11 -4.56 -20.44
C LYS A 45 -7.09 -3.67 -19.73
N ALA A 46 -6.55 -2.68 -20.43
CA ALA A 46 -5.62 -1.71 -19.84
C ALA A 46 -6.31 -0.81 -18.81
N GLN A 47 -7.52 -0.35 -19.10
CA GLN A 47 -8.33 0.46 -18.17
C GLN A 47 -8.80 -0.35 -16.95
N ALA A 48 -9.01 -1.66 -17.10
CA ALA A 48 -9.34 -2.54 -15.98
C ALA A 48 -8.14 -2.84 -15.06
N PHE A 49 -6.94 -2.45 -15.46
CA PHE A 49 -5.75 -2.62 -14.64
C PHE A 49 -5.70 -1.55 -13.56
N GLN A 50 -5.78 -2.00 -12.30
CA GLN A 50 -5.81 -1.11 -11.15
C GLN A 50 -4.42 -0.96 -10.54
N ILE A 51 -4.07 0.27 -10.20
CA ILE A 51 -2.80 0.64 -9.56
C ILE A 51 -3.09 1.14 -8.16
N ALA A 52 -2.35 0.65 -7.17
CA ALA A 52 -2.42 1.16 -5.80
C ALA A 52 -1.28 2.15 -5.52
N VAL A 53 -1.63 3.28 -4.93
CA VAL A 53 -0.64 4.22 -4.39
C VAL A 53 -0.25 3.76 -3.00
N PRO A 54 1.03 3.49 -2.72
CA PRO A 54 1.46 3.18 -1.37
C PRO A 54 1.42 4.46 -0.51
N SER A 55 0.79 4.41 0.66
CA SER A 55 0.66 5.56 1.56
C SER A 55 2.00 6.21 1.92
N TRP A 56 3.05 5.40 1.99
CA TRP A 56 4.41 5.90 2.26
C TRP A 56 5.08 6.54 1.03
N GLY A 57 4.46 6.49 -0.13
CA GLY A 57 4.93 7.16 -1.34
C GLY A 57 4.53 8.64 -1.40
N THR A 58 3.49 9.03 -0.68
CA THR A 58 2.98 10.41 -0.65
C THR A 58 3.33 11.16 0.63
N GLY A 59 3.77 10.49 1.68
CA GLY A 59 3.99 11.15 2.97
C GLY A 59 5.27 10.74 3.66
N THR A 60 5.40 11.16 4.91
CA THR A 60 6.50 10.83 5.83
C THR A 60 6.59 9.33 6.12
N GLY A 61 6.69 8.54 5.07
CA GLY A 61 7.16 7.18 5.20
C GLY A 61 8.64 7.22 5.56
N GLY A 62 9.01 6.69 6.71
CA GLY A 62 10.43 6.60 7.04
C GLY A 62 11.12 5.57 6.15
N THR A 63 12.37 5.85 5.78
CA THR A 63 13.26 4.78 5.40
C THR A 63 13.70 4.05 6.66
N ARG A 64 14.29 2.86 6.53
CA ARG A 64 14.90 2.17 7.69
C ARG A 64 15.98 2.99 8.43
N PHE A 65 16.44 4.07 7.83
CA PHE A 65 17.53 4.88 8.35
C PHE A 65 17.04 6.15 9.05
N ALA A 66 16.11 6.89 8.42
CA ALA A 66 15.59 8.14 8.97
C ALA A 66 14.34 8.61 8.27
N ARG A 67 13.64 9.56 8.89
CA ARG A 67 12.59 10.36 8.28
C ARG A 67 13.14 11.73 7.97
N PHE A 68 12.87 12.22 6.79
CA PHE A 68 13.28 13.55 6.35
C PHE A 68 12.03 14.31 5.90
N PRO A 69 11.22 14.80 6.86
CA PRO A 69 9.98 15.50 6.50
C PRO A 69 10.30 16.78 5.73
N GLY A 70 9.62 16.95 4.60
CA GLY A 70 9.67 18.13 3.77
C GLY A 70 8.55 19.12 4.09
N GLU A 71 8.71 20.36 3.65
CA GLU A 71 7.63 21.34 3.72
C GLU A 71 6.46 20.89 2.83
N GLY A 72 5.24 20.92 3.37
CA GLY A 72 4.03 20.49 2.66
C GLY A 72 3.82 18.98 2.59
N GLU A 73 4.71 18.18 3.17
CA GLU A 73 4.57 16.73 3.20
C GLU A 73 3.39 16.29 4.09
N PRO A 74 2.56 15.32 3.66
CA PRO A 74 1.50 14.76 4.46
C PRO A 74 1.99 14.17 5.78
N ARG A 75 1.29 14.47 6.88
CA ARG A 75 1.69 14.11 8.25
C ARG A 75 0.93 12.93 8.82
N ASN A 76 -0.22 12.62 8.24
CA ASN A 76 -1.12 11.55 8.67
C ASN A 76 -1.82 10.92 7.47
N ILE A 77 -2.56 9.84 7.70
CA ILE A 77 -3.21 9.10 6.61
C ILE A 77 -4.29 9.93 5.88
N PHE A 78 -4.98 10.85 6.54
CA PHE A 78 -6.00 11.68 5.89
C PHE A 78 -5.37 12.63 4.86
N GLU A 79 -4.26 13.28 5.22
CA GLU A 79 -3.50 14.14 4.30
C GLU A 79 -2.91 13.31 3.13
N LYS A 80 -2.45 12.06 3.39
CA LYS A 80 -1.97 11.14 2.35
C LYS A 80 -3.09 10.73 1.39
N LEU A 81 -4.30 10.55 1.88
CA LEU A 81 -5.46 10.25 1.03
C LEU A 81 -5.84 11.45 0.16
N GLU A 82 -5.73 12.68 0.67
CA GLU A 82 -5.94 13.87 -0.15
C GLU A 82 -4.95 13.93 -1.33
N ASP A 83 -3.67 13.68 -1.08
CA ASP A 83 -2.64 13.62 -2.14
C ASP A 83 -2.91 12.46 -3.11
N SER A 84 -3.29 11.29 -2.59
CA SER A 84 -3.63 10.14 -3.43
C SER A 84 -4.85 10.42 -4.32
N ALA A 85 -5.83 11.18 -3.83
CA ALA A 85 -6.97 11.59 -4.62
C ALA A 85 -6.57 12.54 -5.76
N VAL A 86 -5.61 13.46 -5.52
CA VAL A 86 -5.04 14.31 -6.58
C VAL A 86 -4.31 13.46 -7.62
N ILE A 87 -3.51 12.48 -7.19
CA ILE A 87 -2.83 11.55 -8.10
C ILE A 87 -3.85 10.78 -8.95
N ASN A 88 -4.96 10.32 -8.34
CA ASN A 88 -6.02 9.65 -9.08
C ASN A 88 -6.74 10.58 -10.05
N ASP A 89 -7.03 11.81 -9.66
CA ASP A 89 -7.64 12.82 -10.53
C ASP A 89 -6.77 13.09 -11.78
N LEU A 90 -5.44 13.05 -11.63
CA LEU A 90 -4.49 13.24 -12.73
C LEU A 90 -4.29 11.98 -13.60
N SER A 91 -4.20 10.81 -12.96
CA SER A 91 -3.85 9.55 -13.63
C SER A 91 -5.05 8.75 -14.15
N GLN A 92 -6.22 8.93 -13.53
CA GLN A 92 -7.47 8.19 -13.78
C GLN A 92 -7.34 6.65 -13.64
N CYS A 93 -6.30 6.17 -12.94
CA CYS A 93 -6.04 4.73 -12.79
C CYS A 93 -5.51 4.32 -11.41
N THR A 94 -5.44 5.25 -10.45
CA THR A 94 -4.86 5.03 -9.12
C THR A 94 -5.89 5.20 -8.00
N GLU A 95 -7.06 4.62 -8.18
CA GLU A 95 -8.18 4.69 -7.23
C GLU A 95 -7.95 3.93 -5.91
N ARG A 96 -6.82 3.22 -5.78
CA ARG A 96 -6.52 2.40 -4.62
C ARG A 96 -5.35 2.95 -3.82
N VAL A 97 -5.45 2.79 -2.50
CA VAL A 97 -4.36 3.14 -1.56
C VAL A 97 -3.98 1.92 -0.75
N SER A 98 -2.68 1.69 -0.63
CA SER A 98 -2.10 0.61 0.17
C SER A 98 -1.52 1.21 1.45
N PRO A 99 -2.20 1.08 2.61
CA PRO A 99 -1.75 1.66 3.87
C PRO A 99 -0.66 0.82 4.52
N HIS A 100 0.10 1.42 5.42
CA HIS A 100 1.18 0.78 6.14
C HIS A 100 1.02 0.96 7.66
N PHE A 101 0.74 -0.11 8.37
CA PHE A 101 0.56 -0.07 9.82
C PHE A 101 1.85 -0.46 10.56
N PRO A 102 2.17 0.27 11.66
CA PRO A 102 1.32 1.18 12.41
C PRO A 102 1.39 2.67 11.99
N TRP A 103 2.11 3.03 10.92
CA TRP A 103 2.30 4.43 10.53
C TRP A 103 1.00 5.16 10.17
N ASP A 104 0.05 4.44 9.58
CA ASP A 104 -1.24 4.96 9.13
C ASP A 104 -2.39 4.60 10.09
N LYS A 105 -2.05 4.12 11.30
CA LYS A 105 -3.05 3.76 12.30
C LYS A 105 -3.85 4.99 12.76
N VAL A 106 -5.15 4.80 12.87
CA VAL A 106 -6.10 5.76 13.42
C VAL A 106 -6.88 5.12 14.57
N ASP A 107 -7.57 5.93 15.35
CA ASP A 107 -8.45 5.45 16.43
C ASP A 107 -9.83 5.03 15.88
N ASP A 108 -10.32 5.69 14.83
CA ASP A 108 -11.60 5.40 14.19
C ASP A 108 -11.41 5.02 12.71
N PHE A 109 -11.48 3.71 12.45
CA PHE A 109 -11.42 3.19 11.08
C PHE A 109 -12.71 3.39 10.28
N THR A 110 -13.84 3.67 10.95
CA THR A 110 -15.09 4.02 10.25
C THR A 110 -14.98 5.41 9.66
N GLU A 111 -14.44 6.38 10.42
CA GLU A 111 -14.14 7.72 9.92
C GLU A 111 -13.17 7.66 8.75
N LEU A 112 -12.09 6.89 8.87
CA LEU A 112 -11.10 6.75 7.81
C LEU A 112 -11.71 6.14 6.54
N LYS A 113 -12.55 5.12 6.70
CA LYS A 113 -13.26 4.49 5.57
C LYS A 113 -14.18 5.49 4.88
N GLN A 114 -15.00 6.22 5.64
CA GLN A 114 -15.89 7.24 5.07
C GLN A 114 -15.10 8.32 4.34
N PHE A 115 -14.00 8.79 4.92
CA PHE A 115 -13.15 9.80 4.30
C PHE A 115 -12.56 9.32 2.97
N SER A 116 -12.11 8.06 2.89
CA SER A 116 -11.62 7.50 1.62
C SER A 116 -12.72 7.38 0.58
N ASP A 117 -13.94 6.99 0.98
CA ASP A 117 -15.10 6.88 0.09
C ASP A 117 -15.51 8.25 -0.48
N ASP A 118 -15.50 9.30 0.35
CA ASP A 118 -15.79 10.68 -0.07
C ASP A 118 -14.76 11.21 -1.08
N LEU A 119 -13.57 10.62 -1.10
CA LEU A 119 -12.50 10.90 -2.06
C LEU A 119 -12.55 10.02 -3.32
N ASN A 120 -13.50 9.10 -3.41
CA ASN A 120 -13.57 8.04 -4.42
C ASN A 120 -12.31 7.17 -4.45
N LEU A 121 -11.73 6.90 -3.28
CA LEU A 121 -10.59 6.01 -3.11
C LEU A 121 -11.04 4.71 -2.42
N SER A 122 -10.40 3.63 -2.76
CA SER A 122 -10.58 2.33 -2.14
C SER A 122 -9.26 1.81 -1.54
N TRP A 123 -9.33 0.72 -0.78
CA TRP A 123 -8.16 0.17 -0.11
C TRP A 123 -7.66 -1.07 -0.82
N ASP A 124 -6.35 -1.10 -1.04
CA ASP A 124 -5.64 -2.28 -1.53
C ASP A 124 -5.07 -3.10 -0.35
N SER A 125 -3.96 -3.77 -0.53
CA SER A 125 -3.33 -4.58 0.49
C SER A 125 -2.93 -3.77 1.72
N ILE A 126 -3.31 -4.24 2.89
CA ILE A 126 -2.79 -3.75 4.16
C ILE A 126 -1.33 -4.22 4.30
N ASN A 127 -0.44 -3.33 4.70
CA ASN A 127 0.95 -3.68 4.95
C ASN A 127 1.24 -3.66 6.45
N SER A 128 1.66 -4.80 6.99
CA SER A 128 2.08 -4.89 8.39
C SER A 128 3.59 -4.63 8.53
N ASN A 129 3.98 -3.82 9.52
CA ASN A 129 5.38 -3.54 9.81
C ASN A 129 5.83 -4.28 11.07
N THR A 130 6.61 -5.33 10.88
CA THR A 130 7.29 -6.04 11.96
C THR A 130 8.81 -6.09 11.77
N PHE A 131 9.35 -5.23 10.90
CA PHE A 131 10.79 -5.11 10.66
C PHE A 131 11.44 -3.94 11.43
N GLN A 132 10.65 -3.09 12.07
CA GLN A 132 11.08 -1.91 12.79
C GLN A 132 10.35 -1.80 14.13
N ASP A 133 11.11 -1.55 15.20
CA ASP A 133 10.53 -1.30 16.50
C ASP A 133 9.80 0.05 16.53
N GLN A 134 8.68 0.10 17.25
CA GLN A 134 7.96 1.32 17.49
C GLN A 134 8.44 2.00 18.80
N PRO A 135 8.30 3.32 18.93
CA PRO A 135 8.63 4.00 20.17
C PRO A 135 7.90 3.38 21.38
N GLY A 136 8.67 3.03 22.42
CA GLY A 136 8.12 2.40 23.61
C GLY A 136 7.78 0.91 23.49
N GLN A 137 8.10 0.26 22.38
CA GLN A 137 7.90 -1.18 22.20
C GLN A 137 8.74 -1.98 23.22
N GLU A 138 8.10 -2.87 23.96
CA GLU A 138 8.74 -3.66 25.04
C GLU A 138 9.66 -4.75 24.47
N HIS A 139 9.24 -5.42 23.40
CA HIS A 139 9.95 -6.55 22.80
C HIS A 139 10.44 -6.20 21.39
N SER A 140 11.75 -6.14 21.23
CA SER A 140 12.39 -5.69 19.98
C SER A 140 12.31 -6.74 18.86
N PHE A 141 12.12 -6.26 17.63
CA PHE A 141 12.23 -7.03 16.39
C PHE A 141 13.64 -7.05 15.81
N LYS A 142 14.63 -6.47 16.51
CA LYS A 142 16.01 -6.34 16.03
C LYS A 142 16.65 -7.66 15.58
N TYR A 143 16.25 -8.77 16.19
CA TYR A 143 16.76 -10.11 15.87
C TYR A 143 15.70 -11.00 15.22
N GLY A 144 14.77 -10.41 14.54
CA GLY A 144 13.64 -11.05 13.88
C GLY A 144 12.31 -10.79 14.57
N SER A 145 11.24 -10.93 13.85
CA SER A 145 9.86 -10.77 14.30
C SER A 145 9.17 -12.13 14.44
N LEU A 146 8.56 -12.61 13.38
CA LEU A 146 7.81 -13.88 13.34
C LEU A 146 8.70 -15.13 13.51
N SER A 147 10.01 -15.01 13.22
CA SER A 147 11.00 -16.07 13.40
C SER A 147 11.90 -15.90 14.63
N ASN A 148 11.71 -14.84 15.42
CA ASN A 148 12.55 -14.51 16.59
C ASN A 148 12.69 -15.71 17.53
N THR A 149 13.83 -15.84 18.20
CA THR A 149 14.04 -16.84 19.25
C THR A 149 13.23 -16.52 20.50
N SER A 150 12.99 -15.24 20.82
CA SER A 150 12.09 -14.80 21.89
C SER A 150 10.63 -15.11 21.52
N ALA A 151 9.94 -15.83 22.38
CA ALA A 151 8.49 -16.08 22.21
C ALA A 151 7.69 -14.77 22.29
N ALA A 152 8.03 -13.90 23.24
CA ALA A 152 7.33 -12.62 23.43
C ALA A 152 7.42 -11.70 22.18
N SER A 153 8.60 -11.62 21.55
CA SER A 153 8.73 -10.87 20.28
C SER A 153 7.88 -11.48 19.15
N ARG A 154 7.79 -12.82 19.08
CA ARG A 154 6.93 -13.47 18.07
C ARG A 154 5.45 -13.22 18.35
N GLU A 155 5.02 -13.30 19.60
CA GLU A 155 3.65 -13.05 20.04
C GLU A 155 3.23 -11.61 19.72
N LEU A 156 4.12 -10.64 19.98
CA LEU A 156 3.89 -9.23 19.60
C LEU A 156 3.74 -9.07 18.08
N ALA A 157 4.60 -9.71 17.29
CA ALA A 157 4.51 -9.66 15.84
C ALA A 157 3.24 -10.34 15.30
N ILE A 158 2.83 -11.46 15.88
CA ILE A 158 1.58 -12.14 15.53
C ILE A 158 0.37 -11.26 15.87
N ALA A 159 0.34 -10.69 17.07
CA ALA A 159 -0.75 -9.80 17.50
C ALA A 159 -0.90 -8.61 16.54
N HIS A 160 0.21 -7.95 16.18
CA HIS A 160 0.18 -6.85 15.21
C HIS A 160 -0.40 -7.27 13.85
N ASN A 161 -0.05 -8.46 13.34
CA ASN A 161 -0.62 -8.94 12.08
C ASN A 161 -2.12 -9.27 12.19
N LEU A 162 -2.58 -9.79 13.33
CA LEU A 162 -4.00 -10.02 13.59
C LEU A 162 -4.77 -8.70 13.67
N ASP A 163 -4.20 -7.69 14.34
CA ASP A 163 -4.76 -6.33 14.35
C ASP A 163 -4.86 -5.76 12.94
N CYS A 164 -3.82 -5.93 12.10
CA CYS A 164 -3.84 -5.50 10.71
C CYS A 164 -4.96 -6.17 9.90
N ILE A 165 -5.28 -7.44 10.18
CA ILE A 165 -6.42 -8.14 9.55
C ILE A 165 -7.74 -7.46 9.93
N GLU A 166 -7.93 -7.15 11.22
CA GLU A 166 -9.17 -6.49 11.68
C GLU A 166 -9.30 -5.07 11.12
N TRP A 167 -8.23 -4.29 11.08
CA TRP A 167 -8.23 -2.97 10.45
C TRP A 167 -8.50 -3.06 8.95
N GLY A 168 -7.91 -4.05 8.27
CA GLY A 168 -8.18 -4.34 6.87
C GLY A 168 -9.64 -4.65 6.59
N LYS A 169 -10.28 -5.46 7.43
CA LYS A 169 -11.73 -5.73 7.35
C LYS A 169 -12.55 -4.44 7.48
N ALA A 170 -12.23 -3.59 8.45
CA ALA A 170 -12.92 -2.33 8.66
C ALA A 170 -12.82 -1.40 7.43
N LEU A 171 -11.68 -1.41 6.76
CA LEU A 171 -11.44 -0.64 5.54
C LEU A 171 -11.96 -1.32 4.26
N GLY A 172 -12.38 -2.58 4.31
CA GLY A 172 -12.82 -3.34 3.14
C GLY A 172 -11.68 -3.90 2.28
N SER A 173 -10.44 -3.90 2.79
CA SER A 173 -9.31 -4.59 2.15
C SER A 173 -9.46 -6.10 2.25
N LYS A 174 -9.01 -6.82 1.23
CA LYS A 174 -9.09 -8.29 1.15
C LYS A 174 -7.73 -8.97 1.26
N THR A 175 -6.65 -8.21 1.42
CA THR A 175 -5.29 -8.73 1.38
C THR A 175 -4.42 -8.12 2.47
N LEU A 176 -3.50 -8.93 3.00
CA LEU A 176 -2.48 -8.50 3.94
C LEU A 176 -1.10 -8.83 3.37
N THR A 177 -0.25 -7.83 3.27
CA THR A 177 1.18 -7.99 2.99
C THR A 177 1.94 -8.02 4.31
N VAL A 178 2.51 -9.17 4.63
CA VAL A 178 3.35 -9.33 5.83
C VAL A 178 4.80 -9.00 5.48
N TRP A 179 5.29 -7.88 5.99
CA TRP A 179 6.68 -7.49 5.81
C TRP A 179 7.57 -8.24 6.80
N VAL A 180 8.45 -9.07 6.28
CA VAL A 180 9.36 -9.89 7.07
C VAL A 180 10.78 -9.36 6.90
N GLY A 181 11.28 -8.68 7.92
CA GLY A 181 12.68 -8.23 7.99
C GLY A 181 13.61 -9.24 8.66
N ASP A 182 13.10 -10.44 8.94
CA ASP A 182 13.82 -11.48 9.62
C ASP A 182 14.90 -12.10 8.73
N GLY A 183 16.03 -12.38 9.32
CA GLY A 183 17.09 -13.04 8.59
C GLY A 183 18.46 -12.79 9.16
N SER A 184 19.47 -13.37 8.54
CA SER A 184 20.86 -13.09 8.81
C SER A 184 21.66 -13.04 7.52
N ASN A 185 22.68 -12.18 7.50
CA ASN A 185 23.53 -11.97 6.33
C ASN A 185 24.64 -13.00 6.21
N HIS A 186 24.90 -13.77 7.28
CA HIS A 186 26.02 -14.70 7.33
C HIS A 186 25.60 -16.06 7.89
N PRO A 187 26.12 -17.17 7.32
CA PRO A 187 26.00 -18.48 7.92
C PRO A 187 26.53 -18.48 9.37
N GLY A 188 25.82 -19.15 10.26
CA GLY A 188 26.19 -19.26 11.66
C GLY A 188 25.64 -18.18 12.59
N GLN A 189 25.04 -17.12 12.07
CA GLN A 189 24.34 -16.12 12.92
C GLN A 189 23.03 -16.65 13.48
N GLN A 190 22.37 -17.56 12.75
CA GLN A 190 21.17 -18.25 13.23
C GLN A 190 21.06 -19.66 12.60
N HIS A 191 20.28 -20.51 13.24
CA HIS A 191 19.93 -21.82 12.71
C HIS A 191 18.71 -21.68 11.79
N PHE A 192 18.93 -21.67 10.45
CA PHE A 192 17.90 -21.37 9.45
C PHE A 192 16.67 -22.27 9.54
N GLN A 193 16.85 -23.58 9.72
CA GLN A 193 15.73 -24.51 9.84
C GLN A 193 14.84 -24.15 11.03
N SER A 194 15.42 -23.93 12.20
CA SER A 194 14.65 -23.55 13.40
C SER A 194 13.99 -22.18 13.27
N ALA A 195 14.63 -21.24 12.57
CA ALA A 195 14.03 -19.94 12.28
C ALA A 195 12.81 -20.09 11.35
N PHE A 196 12.94 -20.91 10.31
CA PHE A 196 11.82 -21.21 9.40
C PHE A 196 10.68 -21.94 10.10
N GLU A 197 10.97 -22.91 10.96
CA GLU A 197 9.95 -23.62 11.76
C GLU A 197 9.17 -22.65 12.68
N ARG A 198 9.88 -21.71 13.33
CA ARG A 198 9.23 -20.66 14.14
C ARG A 198 8.38 -19.74 13.28
N TYR A 199 8.88 -19.31 12.13
CA TYR A 199 8.14 -18.51 11.16
C TYR A 199 6.86 -19.21 10.69
N LEU A 200 6.95 -20.48 10.27
CA LEU A 200 5.79 -21.26 9.86
C LEU A 200 4.75 -21.39 10.98
N LYS A 201 5.20 -21.59 12.23
CA LYS A 201 4.29 -21.64 13.37
C LYS A 201 3.57 -20.30 13.59
N SER A 202 4.29 -19.19 13.48
CA SER A 202 3.71 -17.85 13.59
C SER A 202 2.71 -17.57 12.46
N MET A 203 3.06 -17.90 11.23
CA MET A 203 2.18 -17.76 10.07
C MET A 203 0.91 -18.61 10.18
N LYS A 204 0.99 -19.84 10.71
CA LYS A 204 -0.21 -20.65 10.96
C LYS A 204 -1.19 -19.96 11.90
N THR A 205 -0.69 -19.27 12.93
CA THR A 205 -1.55 -18.51 13.85
C THR A 205 -2.20 -17.32 13.14
N ILE A 206 -1.44 -16.58 12.31
CA ILE A 206 -1.97 -15.47 11.53
C ILE A 206 -3.03 -15.95 10.53
N TYR A 207 -2.75 -17.03 9.80
CA TYR A 207 -3.71 -17.62 8.85
C TYR A 207 -5.00 -18.11 9.53
N ALA A 208 -4.93 -18.59 10.77
CA ALA A 208 -6.12 -18.97 11.54
C ALA A 208 -6.98 -17.76 11.95
N GLY A 209 -6.45 -16.55 11.91
CA GLY A 209 -7.18 -15.31 12.15
C GLY A 209 -7.79 -14.68 10.88
N LEU A 210 -7.58 -15.27 9.70
CA LEU A 210 -8.24 -14.80 8.47
C LEU A 210 -9.73 -15.12 8.52
N PRO A 211 -10.60 -14.24 7.93
CA PRO A 211 -12.04 -14.42 7.89
C PRO A 211 -12.47 -15.61 7.04
#